data_97370708e9c77eed4b24858137f686cc
#
_entry.id   97370708e9c77eed4b24858137f686cc
#
_cell.length_a   1.000
_cell.length_b   1.000
_cell.length_c   1.000
_cell.angle_alpha   90.00
_cell.angle_beta   90.00
_cell.angle_gamma   90.00
#
_symmetry.space_group_name_H-M   'P 1'
#
loop_
_entity.id
_entity.type
_entity.pdbx_description
1 polymer ?
#
loop_
_entity_poly.entity_id
_entity_poly.type
_entity_poly.pdbx_seq_one_letter_code
_entity_poly.pdbx_strand_id
1 'polypeptide(L)'
;SGFVEDTLAAINGRTIHMYHAEGAGGGHAPDIISITGQPNCLPSSTNPTNPFTRNTFDEHLDMIMVCHHLNPAVPEDVAFAESRIRAETIAAEDVLHDLGAISMLGSDSQGMGRINEVICRTWQLASKMRNQRGRLDEEKTELGDNERIKRYISKYTINAARTFGMDDWIGSLEKGKLADIVLWKPEFFGIKPELIIKGGFIVWAAMGD
;
A
#
# COMPACT_ATOMS: atom_id res chain seq x y z
N SER A 1 -11.47 13.45 16.71
CA SER A 1 -10.13 12.88 16.49
C SER A 1 -9.17 13.50 17.49
N GLY A 2 -8.32 12.68 18.11
CA GLY A 2 -7.28 13.13 19.03
C GLY A 2 -5.98 13.45 18.32
N PHE A 3 -4.95 13.74 19.08
CA PHE A 3 -3.60 13.93 18.57
C PHE A 3 -2.86 12.60 18.39
N VAL A 4 -1.96 12.52 17.43
CA VAL A 4 -1.14 11.33 17.18
C VAL A 4 -0.30 10.99 18.40
N GLU A 5 0.23 12.00 19.09
CA GLU A 5 1.04 11.86 20.30
C GLU A 5 0.26 11.18 21.43
N ASP A 6 -1.00 11.53 21.62
CA ASP A 6 -1.86 10.90 22.65
C ASP A 6 -2.07 9.41 22.35
N THR A 7 -2.26 9.08 21.08
CA THR A 7 -2.39 7.69 20.62
C THR A 7 -1.08 6.92 20.86
N LEU A 8 0.06 7.49 20.47
CA LEU A 8 1.37 6.89 20.70
C LEU A 8 1.67 6.67 22.18
N ALA A 9 1.31 7.65 23.03
CA ALA A 9 1.42 7.53 24.48
C ALA A 9 0.54 6.39 25.03
N ALA A 10 -0.70 6.27 24.56
CA ALA A 10 -1.62 5.21 24.96
C ALA A 10 -1.16 3.81 24.52
N ILE A 11 -0.51 3.69 23.37
CA ILE A 11 0.08 2.45 22.87
C ILE A 11 1.24 2.01 23.77
N ASN A 12 1.97 2.96 24.34
CA ASN A 12 3.06 2.72 25.28
C ASN A 12 4.11 1.71 24.76
N GLY A 13 4.62 1.95 23.56
CA GLY A 13 5.66 1.14 22.92
C GLY A 13 5.21 -0.23 22.40
N ARG A 14 3.94 -0.62 22.56
CA ARG A 14 3.44 -1.86 21.96
C ARG A 14 3.41 -1.76 20.44
N THR A 15 3.65 -2.87 19.76
CA THR A 15 3.53 -2.92 18.29
C THR A 15 2.09 -2.77 17.87
N ILE A 16 1.85 -1.89 16.90
CA ILE A 16 0.51 -1.63 16.36
C ILE A 16 0.55 -1.50 14.84
N HIS A 17 -0.46 -2.04 14.17
CA HIS A 17 -0.74 -1.77 12.77
C HIS A 17 -1.59 -0.50 12.64
N MET A 18 -1.15 0.42 11.79
CA MET A 18 -1.88 1.66 11.50
C MET A 18 -2.20 1.76 10.02
N TYR A 19 -3.50 1.82 9.73
CA TYR A 19 -4.04 1.99 8.38
C TYR A 19 -4.01 3.45 7.95
N HIS A 20 -4.05 3.68 6.63
CA HIS A 20 -4.15 5.02 6.04
C HIS A 20 -3.07 5.98 6.57
N ALA A 21 -1.82 5.54 6.54
CA ALA A 21 -0.69 6.33 7.04
C ALA A 21 -0.52 7.68 6.33
N GLU A 22 -1.10 7.85 5.14
CA GLU A 22 -1.18 9.12 4.41
C GLU A 22 -2.22 10.10 5.00
N GLY A 23 -3.14 9.61 5.82
CA GLY A 23 -4.14 10.43 6.50
C GLY A 23 -5.54 10.43 5.88
N ALA A 24 -5.74 9.87 4.69
CA ALA A 24 -7.03 9.93 3.98
C ALA A 24 -8.17 9.18 4.69
N GLY A 25 -7.87 8.16 5.49
CA GLY A 25 -8.86 7.39 6.25
C GLY A 25 -9.54 8.14 7.39
N GLY A 26 -9.13 9.35 7.70
CA GLY A 26 -9.63 10.13 8.84
C GLY A 26 -8.84 9.90 10.12
N GLY A 27 -9.48 10.08 11.28
CA GLY A 27 -8.81 9.97 12.57
C GLY A 27 -7.81 11.11 12.79
N HIS A 28 -6.53 10.84 12.69
CA HIS A 28 -5.45 11.82 12.88
C HIS A 28 -4.96 12.45 11.56
N ALA A 29 -5.85 12.60 10.59
CA ALA A 29 -5.48 13.22 9.32
C ALA A 29 -5.15 14.72 9.50
N PRO A 30 -4.08 15.23 8.86
CA PRO A 30 -3.11 14.52 8.02
C PRO A 30 -1.87 14.03 8.80
N ASP A 31 -1.79 14.33 10.07
CA ASP A 31 -0.56 14.20 10.89
C ASP A 31 -0.17 12.74 11.15
N ILE A 32 -1.08 11.80 10.88
CA ILE A 32 -0.83 10.36 11.04
C ILE A 32 0.39 9.88 10.25
N ILE A 33 0.78 10.56 9.18
CA ILE A 33 1.97 10.22 8.40
C ILE A 33 3.25 10.19 9.26
N SER A 34 3.27 10.95 10.36
CA SER A 34 4.40 10.99 11.31
C SER A 34 4.69 9.64 11.96
N ILE A 35 3.71 8.72 12.00
CA ILE A 35 3.90 7.37 12.57
C ILE A 35 4.88 6.51 11.76
N THR A 36 5.16 6.88 10.52
CA THR A 36 6.14 6.17 9.69
C THR A 36 7.56 6.23 10.22
N GLY A 37 7.85 7.18 11.12
CA GLY A 37 9.10 7.30 11.86
C GLY A 37 9.15 6.53 13.19
N GLN A 38 8.07 5.85 13.58
CA GLN A 38 7.99 5.15 14.86
C GLN A 38 8.34 3.67 14.72
N PRO A 39 9.31 3.15 15.50
CA PRO A 39 9.82 1.78 15.32
C PRO A 39 8.82 0.69 15.69
N ASN A 40 7.80 1.01 16.50
CA ASN A 40 6.75 0.10 16.93
C ASN A 40 5.46 0.21 16.10
N CYS A 41 5.42 1.08 15.09
CA CYS A 41 4.27 1.22 14.19
C CYS A 41 4.52 0.45 12.88
N LEU A 42 3.51 -0.29 12.44
CA LEU A 42 3.50 -1.01 11.17
C LEU A 42 2.54 -0.27 10.22
N PRO A 43 3.03 0.73 9.48
CA PRO A 43 2.17 1.56 8.66
C PRO A 43 1.78 0.86 7.36
N SER A 44 0.53 1.04 6.97
CA SER A 44 0.02 0.68 5.66
C SER A 44 -0.65 1.85 4.97
N SER A 45 -0.63 1.83 3.66
CA SER A 45 -1.43 2.71 2.83
C SER A 45 -2.31 1.93 1.88
N THR A 46 -3.15 2.62 1.14
CA THR A 46 -4.10 1.99 0.22
C THR A 46 -3.86 2.43 -1.22
N ASN A 47 -4.18 1.55 -2.14
CA ASN A 47 -3.88 1.77 -3.56
C ASN A 47 -4.60 2.97 -4.22
N PRO A 48 -5.75 3.49 -3.76
CA PRO A 48 -6.35 4.67 -4.37
C PRO A 48 -5.45 5.90 -4.42
N THR A 49 -4.55 6.08 -3.44
CA THR A 49 -3.60 7.19 -3.41
C THR A 49 -2.29 6.92 -4.16
N ASN A 50 -2.05 5.68 -4.58
CA ASN A 50 -0.79 5.22 -5.14
C ASN A 50 -0.89 4.78 -6.62
N PRO A 51 0.09 5.13 -7.44
CA PRO A 51 1.08 6.19 -7.22
C PRO A 51 0.46 7.58 -7.34
N PHE A 52 1.01 8.57 -6.66
CA PHE A 52 0.57 9.96 -6.79
C PHE A 52 0.79 10.48 -8.22
N THR A 53 -0.26 10.99 -8.82
CA THR A 53 -0.28 11.54 -10.18
C THR A 53 -1.00 12.89 -10.20
N ARG A 54 -1.07 13.51 -11.38
CA ARG A 54 -1.78 14.79 -11.56
C ARG A 54 -3.22 14.74 -11.04
N ASN A 55 -3.91 13.64 -11.22
CA ASN A 55 -5.34 13.52 -10.92
C ASN A 55 -5.63 12.86 -9.57
N THR A 56 -4.61 12.37 -8.86
CA THR A 56 -4.82 11.56 -7.65
C THR A 56 -5.61 12.31 -6.58
N PHE A 57 -5.31 13.61 -6.39
CA PHE A 57 -6.01 14.41 -5.39
C PHE A 57 -7.51 14.54 -5.72
N ASP A 58 -7.83 14.93 -6.94
CA ASP A 58 -9.22 15.13 -7.37
C ASP A 58 -9.98 13.80 -7.37
N GLU A 59 -9.39 12.73 -7.91
CA GLU A 59 -10.00 11.39 -7.87
C GLU A 59 -10.26 10.92 -6.44
N HIS A 60 -9.33 11.19 -5.52
CA HIS A 60 -9.49 10.77 -4.13
C HIS A 60 -10.55 11.60 -3.41
N LEU A 61 -10.63 12.90 -3.70
CA LEU A 61 -11.69 13.78 -3.20
C LEU A 61 -13.08 13.26 -3.63
N ASP A 62 -13.24 12.99 -4.92
CA ASP A 62 -14.48 12.42 -5.46
C ASP A 62 -14.82 11.07 -4.79
N MET A 63 -13.83 10.22 -4.57
CA MET A 63 -14.04 8.94 -3.89
C MET A 63 -14.51 9.14 -2.45
N ILE A 64 -13.94 10.08 -1.70
CA ILE A 64 -14.37 10.40 -0.34
C ILE A 64 -15.81 10.90 -0.35
N MET A 65 -16.16 11.81 -1.26
CA MET A 65 -17.52 12.32 -1.41
C MET A 65 -18.52 11.18 -1.61
N VAL A 66 -18.23 10.27 -2.54
CA VAL A 66 -19.11 9.13 -2.85
C VAL A 66 -19.21 8.16 -1.67
N CYS A 67 -18.07 7.74 -1.10
CA CYS A 67 -18.04 6.70 -0.07
C CYS A 67 -18.62 7.15 1.27
N HIS A 68 -18.56 8.44 1.57
CA HIS A 68 -19.17 9.01 2.76
C HIS A 68 -20.58 9.58 2.53
N HIS A 69 -21.17 9.35 1.34
CA HIS A 69 -22.50 9.83 0.98
C HIS A 69 -22.64 11.36 1.11
N LEU A 70 -21.57 12.08 0.81
CA LEU A 70 -21.52 13.54 0.86
C LEU A 70 -22.15 14.15 -0.40
N ASN A 71 -22.66 15.35 -0.27
CA ASN A 71 -23.31 16.06 -1.38
C ASN A 71 -22.39 17.20 -1.87
N PRO A 72 -21.92 17.18 -3.12
CA PRO A 72 -21.07 18.25 -3.67
C PRO A 72 -21.76 19.61 -3.77
N ALA A 73 -23.08 19.67 -3.66
CA ALA A 73 -23.83 20.93 -3.60
C ALA A 73 -23.89 21.55 -2.18
N VAL A 74 -23.40 20.83 -1.16
CA VAL A 74 -23.37 21.29 0.23
C VAL A 74 -21.94 21.69 0.60
N PRO A 75 -21.65 23.00 0.82
CA PRO A 75 -20.29 23.47 1.09
C PRO A 75 -19.62 22.80 2.30
N GLU A 76 -20.39 22.47 3.33
CA GLU A 76 -19.88 21.81 4.55
C GLU A 76 -19.42 20.37 4.26
N ASP A 77 -20.10 19.66 3.38
CA ASP A 77 -19.73 18.32 2.94
C ASP A 77 -18.41 18.35 2.14
N VAL A 78 -18.29 19.33 1.24
CA VAL A 78 -17.06 19.55 0.47
C VAL A 78 -15.90 19.90 1.41
N ALA A 79 -16.10 20.84 2.32
CA ALA A 79 -15.08 21.23 3.30
C ALA A 79 -14.65 20.06 4.19
N PHE A 80 -15.58 19.19 4.57
CA PHE A 80 -15.26 17.97 5.31
C PHE A 80 -14.36 17.04 4.49
N ALA A 81 -14.73 16.76 3.24
CA ALA A 81 -13.91 15.90 2.37
C ALA A 81 -12.51 16.47 2.14
N GLU A 82 -12.40 17.77 1.81
CA GLU A 82 -11.13 18.47 1.62
C GLU A 82 -10.25 18.48 2.89
N SER A 83 -10.85 18.49 4.07
CA SER A 83 -10.10 18.44 5.32
C SER A 83 -9.40 17.10 5.57
N ARG A 84 -9.84 16.04 4.88
CA ARG A 84 -9.37 14.65 5.05
C ARG A 84 -8.15 14.30 4.22
N ILE A 85 -7.91 15.03 3.15
CA ILE A 85 -6.84 14.73 2.20
C ILE A 85 -5.94 15.95 2.00
N ARG A 86 -4.65 15.67 1.76
CA ARG A 86 -3.65 16.68 1.44
C ARG A 86 -2.72 16.16 0.36
N ALA A 87 -2.52 16.94 -0.67
CA ALA A 87 -1.65 16.58 -1.78
C ALA A 87 -0.22 16.28 -1.31
N GLU A 88 0.25 17.03 -0.32
CA GLU A 88 1.61 16.91 0.23
C GLU A 88 1.84 15.55 0.91
N THR A 89 0.91 15.09 1.74
CA THR A 89 1.04 13.81 2.45
C THR A 89 0.87 12.62 1.50
N ILE A 90 -0.06 12.71 0.54
CA ILE A 90 -0.26 11.70 -0.50
C ILE A 90 0.97 11.61 -1.43
N ALA A 91 1.55 12.75 -1.81
CA ALA A 91 2.77 12.76 -2.62
C ALA A 91 3.99 12.20 -1.86
N ALA A 92 4.11 12.53 -0.57
CA ALA A 92 5.17 12.01 0.29
C ALA A 92 5.08 10.49 0.49
N GLU A 93 3.89 9.93 0.43
CA GLU A 93 3.64 8.50 0.56
C GLU A 93 4.46 7.66 -0.44
N ASP A 94 4.54 8.08 -1.69
CA ASP A 94 5.33 7.41 -2.71
C ASP A 94 6.80 7.25 -2.29
N VAL A 95 7.38 8.33 -1.77
CA VAL A 95 8.78 8.35 -1.29
C VAL A 95 8.94 7.47 -0.04
N LEU A 96 7.99 7.53 0.89
CA LEU A 96 8.01 6.72 2.10
C LEU A 96 7.87 5.22 1.81
N HIS A 97 7.11 4.86 0.79
CA HIS A 97 7.08 3.49 0.27
C HIS A 97 8.43 3.05 -0.28
N ASP A 98 9.09 3.91 -1.04
CA ASP A 98 10.38 3.60 -1.65
C ASP A 98 11.52 3.53 -0.63
N LEU A 99 11.44 4.31 0.43
CA LEU A 99 12.34 4.23 1.59
C LEU A 99 12.07 3.00 2.48
N GLY A 100 10.92 2.35 2.32
CA GLY A 100 10.51 1.23 3.18
C GLY A 100 9.84 1.65 4.48
N ALA A 101 9.64 2.96 4.70
CA ALA A 101 8.99 3.50 5.89
C ALA A 101 7.51 3.10 5.97
N ILE A 102 6.80 3.04 4.83
CA ILE A 102 5.47 2.43 4.75
C ILE A 102 5.66 0.98 4.31
N SER A 103 5.37 0.05 5.23
CA SER A 103 5.70 -1.36 5.08
C SER A 103 4.71 -2.17 4.25
N MET A 104 3.47 -1.71 4.13
CA MET A 104 2.40 -2.44 3.45
C MET A 104 1.59 -1.55 2.52
N LEU A 105 1.01 -2.18 1.48
CA LEU A 105 0.05 -1.57 0.59
C LEU A 105 -1.15 -2.50 0.43
N GLY A 106 -2.33 -2.00 0.75
CA GLY A 106 -3.58 -2.74 0.68
C GLY A 106 -4.58 -2.11 -0.29
N SER A 107 -5.81 -2.63 -0.29
CA SER A 107 -6.86 -2.17 -1.20
C SER A 107 -7.89 -1.27 -0.56
N ASP A 108 -8.06 -1.30 0.76
CA ASP A 108 -9.24 -0.74 1.42
C ASP A 108 -10.55 -1.33 0.87
N SER A 109 -10.62 -2.65 0.79
CA SER A 109 -11.54 -3.39 -0.10
C SER A 109 -13.03 -3.15 0.11
N GLN A 110 -13.45 -2.69 1.27
CA GLN A 110 -14.86 -2.44 1.60
C GLN A 110 -15.21 -0.96 1.68
N GLY A 111 -14.22 -0.10 1.73
CA GLY A 111 -14.40 1.33 1.92
C GLY A 111 -14.29 2.15 0.63
N MET A 112 -13.19 2.13 -0.07
CA MET A 112 -12.98 2.77 -1.37
C MET A 112 -12.11 1.89 -2.25
N GLY A 113 -12.04 0.59 -1.90
CA GLY A 113 -11.03 -0.31 -2.36
C GLY A 113 -11.13 -0.71 -3.82
N ARG A 114 -9.96 -0.86 -4.39
CA ARG A 114 -9.73 -1.39 -5.73
C ARG A 114 -8.87 -2.65 -5.59
N ILE A 115 -9.46 -3.71 -5.03
CA ILE A 115 -8.74 -4.93 -4.65
C ILE A 115 -7.98 -5.55 -5.83
N ASN A 116 -8.55 -5.50 -7.02
CA ASN A 116 -7.94 -6.00 -8.25
C ASN A 116 -6.75 -5.16 -8.75
N GLU A 117 -6.56 -3.95 -8.23
CA GLU A 117 -5.50 -3.03 -8.65
C GLU A 117 -4.29 -3.02 -7.71
N VAL A 118 -4.35 -3.67 -6.54
CA VAL A 118 -3.27 -3.59 -5.52
C VAL A 118 -1.92 -3.95 -6.11
N ILE A 119 -1.81 -5.08 -6.78
CA ILE A 119 -0.55 -5.56 -7.34
C ILE A 119 -0.08 -4.62 -8.46
N CYS A 120 -0.95 -4.30 -9.40
CA CYS A 120 -0.60 -3.42 -10.52
C CYS A 120 -0.11 -2.04 -10.03
N ARG A 121 -0.86 -1.40 -9.13
CA ARG A 121 -0.49 -0.09 -8.59
C ARG A 121 0.79 -0.13 -7.75
N THR A 122 1.03 -1.20 -7.02
CA THR A 122 2.30 -1.40 -6.30
C THR A 122 3.49 -1.36 -7.27
N TRP A 123 3.37 -2.02 -8.43
CA TRP A 123 4.44 -2.02 -9.43
C TRP A 123 4.53 -0.74 -10.24
N GLN A 124 3.41 -0.06 -10.47
CA GLN A 124 3.42 1.30 -11.04
C GLN A 124 4.14 2.28 -10.11
N LEU A 125 3.90 2.16 -8.81
CA LEU A 125 4.60 2.96 -7.80
C LEU A 125 6.11 2.67 -7.79
N ALA A 126 6.50 1.39 -7.80
CA ALA A 126 7.91 1.00 -7.87
C ALA A 126 8.60 1.56 -9.12
N SER A 127 7.94 1.46 -10.28
CA SER A 127 8.43 2.02 -11.55
C SER A 127 8.57 3.53 -11.50
N LYS A 128 7.57 4.23 -10.98
CA LYS A 128 7.63 5.69 -10.79
C LYS A 128 8.82 6.07 -9.90
N MET A 129 9.00 5.39 -8.79
CA MET A 129 10.09 5.67 -7.84
C MET A 129 11.45 5.38 -8.46
N ARG A 130 11.58 4.31 -9.25
CA ARG A 130 12.81 4.04 -10.01
C ARG A 130 13.15 5.18 -10.96
N ASN A 131 12.15 5.69 -11.68
CA ASN A 131 12.34 6.79 -12.64
C ASN A 131 12.68 8.13 -11.96
N GLN A 132 12.08 8.42 -10.80
CA GLN A 132 12.25 9.68 -10.10
C GLN A 132 13.47 9.73 -9.19
N ARG A 133 13.79 8.60 -8.54
CA ARG A 133 14.82 8.54 -7.49
C ARG A 133 16.07 7.75 -7.92
N GLY A 134 16.01 7.10 -9.08
CA GLY A 134 17.12 6.28 -9.54
C GLY A 134 17.25 4.96 -8.78
N ARG A 135 18.46 4.45 -8.74
CA ARG A 135 18.82 3.21 -8.04
C ARG A 135 18.75 3.38 -6.52
N LEU A 136 18.37 2.33 -5.79
CA LEU A 136 18.56 2.29 -4.35
C LEU A 136 20.05 2.12 -3.99
N ASP A 137 20.46 2.68 -2.87
CA ASP A 137 21.87 2.60 -2.44
C ASP A 137 22.30 1.17 -2.15
N GLU A 138 21.37 0.30 -1.77
CA GLU A 138 21.63 -1.11 -1.47
C GLU A 138 21.80 -1.99 -2.73
N GLU A 139 21.48 -1.47 -3.92
CA GLU A 139 21.62 -2.24 -5.17
C GLU A 139 23.09 -2.49 -5.52
N LYS A 140 23.38 -3.74 -5.87
CA LYS A 140 24.76 -4.19 -6.15
C LYS A 140 25.29 -3.81 -7.53
N THR A 141 24.39 -3.52 -8.48
CA THR A 141 24.75 -3.19 -9.86
C THR A 141 24.01 -1.95 -10.35
N GLU A 142 24.59 -1.27 -11.34
CA GLU A 142 24.01 -0.06 -11.95
C GLU A 142 22.62 -0.29 -12.55
N LEU A 143 22.42 -1.46 -13.17
CA LEU A 143 21.16 -1.83 -13.83
C LEU A 143 20.24 -2.64 -12.94
N GLY A 144 20.71 -3.04 -11.75
CA GLY A 144 19.93 -3.85 -10.81
C GLY A 144 18.81 -3.03 -10.15
N ASP A 145 17.72 -3.72 -9.83
CA ASP A 145 16.62 -3.18 -9.03
C ASP A 145 16.05 -4.26 -8.09
N ASN A 146 16.89 -5.26 -7.76
CA ASN A 146 16.46 -6.41 -6.99
C ASN A 146 16.04 -6.06 -5.54
N GLU A 147 16.71 -5.10 -4.92
CA GLU A 147 16.36 -4.70 -3.56
C GLU A 147 15.04 -3.93 -3.55
N ARG A 148 14.78 -3.09 -4.55
CA ARG A 148 13.47 -2.46 -4.73
C ARG A 148 12.39 -3.51 -5.00
N ILE A 149 12.65 -4.49 -5.88
CA ILE A 149 11.70 -5.58 -6.16
C ILE A 149 11.34 -6.32 -4.87
N LYS A 150 12.30 -6.72 -4.06
CA LYS A 150 12.07 -7.37 -2.76
C LYS A 150 11.24 -6.48 -1.81
N ARG A 151 11.58 -5.20 -1.73
CA ARG A 151 10.88 -4.21 -0.90
C ARG A 151 9.42 -4.08 -1.30
N TYR A 152 9.13 -4.02 -2.59
CA TYR A 152 7.76 -3.83 -3.06
C TYR A 152 6.92 -5.12 -3.03
N ILE A 153 7.49 -6.27 -3.36
CA ILE A 153 6.76 -7.53 -3.26
C ILE A 153 6.41 -7.87 -1.80
N SER A 154 7.28 -7.52 -0.86
CA SER A 154 7.03 -7.78 0.57
C SER A 154 5.83 -7.02 1.12
N LYS A 155 5.43 -5.89 0.52
CA LYS A 155 4.33 -5.03 0.99
C LYS A 155 2.97 -5.71 0.98
N TYR A 156 2.74 -6.63 0.06
CA TYR A 156 1.48 -7.38 -0.04
C TYR A 156 1.66 -8.89 0.15
N THR A 157 2.84 -9.31 0.64
CA THR A 157 3.14 -10.71 0.95
C THR A 157 3.62 -10.85 2.40
N ILE A 158 4.92 -10.97 2.63
CA ILE A 158 5.48 -11.32 3.94
C ILE A 158 5.24 -10.23 5.01
N ASN A 159 5.24 -8.94 4.65
CA ASN A 159 4.99 -7.89 5.64
C ASN A 159 3.55 -7.93 6.15
N ALA A 160 2.59 -8.14 5.25
CA ALA A 160 1.19 -8.33 5.62
C ALA A 160 1.01 -9.61 6.47
N ALA A 161 1.63 -10.72 6.06
CA ALA A 161 1.57 -11.97 6.81
C ALA A 161 2.09 -11.80 8.25
N ARG A 162 3.24 -11.15 8.44
CA ARG A 162 3.80 -10.85 9.77
C ARG A 162 2.90 -9.95 10.60
N THR A 163 2.35 -8.91 9.99
CA THR A 163 1.45 -7.97 10.67
C THR A 163 0.21 -8.67 11.25
N PHE A 164 -0.30 -9.69 10.54
CA PHE A 164 -1.46 -10.47 10.96
C PHE A 164 -1.11 -11.77 11.69
N GLY A 165 0.17 -12.02 11.99
CA GLY A 165 0.62 -13.25 12.68
C GLY A 165 0.39 -14.53 11.87
N MET A 166 0.48 -14.46 10.55
CA MET A 166 0.24 -15.57 9.63
C MET A 166 1.50 -16.04 8.89
N ASP A 167 2.64 -15.45 9.22
CA ASP A 167 3.90 -15.69 8.50
C ASP A 167 4.51 -17.07 8.70
N ASP A 168 4.03 -17.84 9.67
CA ASP A 168 4.35 -19.27 9.79
C ASP A 168 3.74 -20.13 8.67
N TRP A 169 2.65 -19.65 8.05
CA TRP A 169 1.90 -20.42 7.04
C TRP A 169 1.92 -19.83 5.64
N ILE A 170 2.04 -18.50 5.50
CA ILE A 170 1.95 -17.78 4.22
C ILE A 170 2.96 -16.66 4.14
N GLY A 171 2.99 -15.97 3.00
CA GLY A 171 3.73 -14.73 2.77
C GLY A 171 5.13 -14.90 2.20
N SER A 172 5.68 -16.13 2.18
CA SER A 172 6.97 -16.44 1.57
C SER A 172 7.00 -17.84 0.99
N LEU A 173 7.92 -18.08 0.06
CA LEU A 173 8.14 -19.38 -0.57
C LEU A 173 9.17 -20.18 0.25
N GLU A 174 8.69 -20.82 1.30
CA GLU A 174 9.51 -21.62 2.19
C GLU A 174 8.90 -23.00 2.40
N LYS A 175 9.78 -23.99 2.62
CA LYS A 175 9.34 -25.36 2.92
C LYS A 175 8.51 -25.38 4.21
N GLY A 176 7.33 -25.96 4.14
CA GLY A 176 6.40 -26.06 5.27
C GLY A 176 5.27 -25.04 5.24
N LYS A 177 5.37 -24.02 4.41
CA LYS A 177 4.27 -23.06 4.21
C LYS A 177 3.30 -23.53 3.11
N LEU A 178 2.12 -22.91 3.09
CA LEU A 178 1.12 -23.17 2.04
C LEU A 178 1.71 -22.83 0.66
N ALA A 179 1.43 -23.70 -0.30
CA ALA A 179 1.81 -23.47 -1.69
C ALA A 179 0.86 -22.48 -2.36
N ASP A 180 0.95 -21.22 -1.97
CA ASP A 180 0.27 -20.07 -2.57
C ASP A 180 1.26 -19.40 -3.52
N ILE A 181 1.19 -19.71 -4.80
CA ILE A 181 2.23 -19.36 -5.77
C ILE A 181 1.59 -18.73 -7.00
N VAL A 182 2.20 -17.65 -7.48
CA VAL A 182 1.82 -17.02 -8.74
C VAL A 182 3.01 -17.10 -9.72
N LEU A 183 2.75 -17.64 -10.90
CA LEU A 183 3.72 -17.67 -11.98
C LEU A 183 3.43 -16.56 -12.98
N TRP A 184 4.47 -15.85 -13.38
CA TRP A 184 4.41 -14.72 -14.30
C TRP A 184 5.37 -14.91 -15.48
N LYS A 185 4.95 -14.51 -16.66
CA LYS A 185 5.93 -14.12 -17.68
C LYS A 185 6.55 -12.79 -17.26
N PRO A 186 7.89 -12.62 -17.38
CA PRO A 186 8.54 -11.37 -16.95
C PRO A 186 7.91 -10.11 -17.54
N GLU A 187 7.48 -10.16 -18.79
CA GLU A 187 6.89 -9.04 -19.53
C GLU A 187 5.53 -8.61 -18.96
N PHE A 188 4.85 -9.51 -18.24
CA PHE A 188 3.52 -9.28 -17.66
C PHE A 188 3.52 -9.32 -16.13
N PHE A 189 4.71 -9.21 -15.54
CA PHE A 189 4.86 -9.28 -14.10
C PHE A 189 3.99 -8.22 -13.38
N GLY A 190 3.21 -8.67 -12.39
CA GLY A 190 2.30 -7.82 -11.63
C GLY A 190 0.99 -7.45 -12.34
N ILE A 191 0.79 -7.85 -13.61
CA ILE A 191 -0.39 -7.49 -14.40
C ILE A 191 -1.21 -8.70 -14.79
N LYS A 192 -0.59 -9.68 -15.48
CA LYS A 192 -1.29 -10.86 -16.01
C LYS A 192 -0.51 -12.12 -15.63
N PRO A 193 -0.96 -12.89 -14.64
CA PRO A 193 -0.33 -14.15 -14.27
C PRO A 193 -0.52 -15.21 -15.37
N GLU A 194 0.36 -16.18 -15.41
CA GLU A 194 0.22 -17.40 -16.23
C GLU A 194 -0.55 -18.48 -15.47
N LEU A 195 -0.25 -18.58 -14.17
CA LEU A 195 -0.82 -19.63 -13.31
C LEU A 195 -0.91 -19.11 -11.88
N ILE A 196 -2.00 -19.45 -11.22
CA ILE A 196 -2.19 -19.20 -9.79
C ILE A 196 -2.45 -20.53 -9.09
N ILE A 197 -1.61 -20.83 -8.10
CA ILE A 197 -1.74 -21.99 -7.23
C ILE A 197 -2.15 -21.50 -5.85
N LYS A 198 -3.17 -22.09 -5.26
CA LYS A 198 -3.64 -21.81 -3.91
C LYS A 198 -3.68 -23.11 -3.10
N GLY A 199 -2.90 -23.16 -2.02
CA GLY A 199 -2.81 -24.36 -1.20
C GLY A 199 -2.37 -25.61 -1.96
N GLY A 200 -1.58 -25.46 -3.02
CA GLY A 200 -1.12 -26.55 -3.88
C GLY A 200 -2.06 -26.91 -5.04
N PHE A 201 -3.22 -26.27 -5.16
CA PHE A 201 -4.16 -26.49 -6.26
C PHE A 201 -4.14 -25.37 -7.27
N ILE A 202 -4.20 -25.69 -8.57
CA ILE A 202 -4.37 -24.71 -9.62
C ILE A 202 -5.78 -24.12 -9.53
N VAL A 203 -5.86 -22.83 -9.25
CA VAL A 203 -7.15 -22.11 -9.14
C VAL A 203 -7.41 -21.19 -10.33
N TRP A 204 -6.35 -20.87 -11.08
CA TRP A 204 -6.44 -20.09 -12.31
C TRP A 204 -5.25 -20.40 -13.21
N ALA A 205 -5.50 -20.45 -14.52
CA ALA A 205 -4.46 -20.57 -15.55
C ALA A 205 -4.87 -19.78 -16.78
N ALA A 206 -3.88 -19.18 -17.47
CA ALA A 206 -4.12 -18.63 -18.78
C ALA A 206 -4.53 -19.75 -19.74
N MET A 207 -5.64 -19.58 -20.46
CA MET A 207 -5.99 -20.51 -21.52
C MET A 207 -5.01 -20.33 -22.67
N GLY A 208 -4.46 -21.44 -23.18
CA GLY A 208 -3.67 -21.44 -24.40
C GLY A 208 -4.54 -21.05 -25.60
N ASP A 209 -3.96 -20.29 -26.51
CA ASP A 209 -4.53 -20.03 -27.84
C ASP A 209 -4.37 -21.29 -28.70
#